data_ced6e49f28df70d43b54eecac13bdf4f
#
_entry.id   ced6e49f28df70d43b54eecac13bdf4f
#
_cell.length_a   1.000
_cell.length_b   1.000
_cell.length_c   1.000
_cell.angle_alpha   90.00
_cell.angle_beta   90.00
_cell.angle_gamma   90.00
#
_symmetry.space_group_name_H-M   'P 1'
#
loop_
_entity.id
_entity.type
_entity.pdbx_description
1 polymer ?
#
loop_
_entity_poly.entity_id
_entity_poly.type
_entity_poly.pdbx_seq_one_letter_code
_entity_poly.pdbx_strand_id
1 'polypeptide(L)'
;MKKKVLLLLILIIVLISCHGVLSNKQEKISSTPKYKKDFIIAQKSDVKTLDPQRSIDTVSNHVIDAMFEPLVKLDIDGNIQPALATSWERLDECTMLFHLRERVKFHNGDTLSPEDVKYSLEKAAVSPQTSYLLNMIKEVEIVDSNSVKIITSYPFGALLKHLASTAASIVNKKAATLAGEEFFKNPVGTGAFTFESWIAGDRITLNSFKDYWGEKPKVEKVIFRSIPEVSNRMIALETEEIDASFDIGIMDREALINHKDLSLIEVESSAQLYLSFDQTNPLFKDIRVRQAISYAIDNKTLAEAVFRGSASPANSPLPSAVAGHKDIDYYKQNIELAKKLLAEAGYPNGFPLKLWVNDESTRVDMCVIIQGQLKEIGIDVDIEVFEWGTFLTKTLEHNKPLYLFSWSGSTGDADGILYPMFHSSQRDVSANRSNYFSPKVDSLLDMARTSIDEEKRLSLYKEAQEEIQKDLPHYTLVYNKLNMGINKKVKGLTLSSTGDINLADISILEN
;
A
#
# COMPACT_ATOMS: atom_id res chain seq x y z
N MET A 1 -27.90 32.24 -84.41
CA MET A 1 -28.36 32.13 -83.00
C MET A 1 -28.47 30.71 -82.48
N LYS A 2 -28.99 29.71 -83.20
CA LYS A 2 -29.21 28.34 -82.73
C LYS A 2 -27.94 27.58 -82.37
N LYS A 3 -26.75 27.78 -82.95
CA LYS A 3 -25.48 27.11 -82.63
C LYS A 3 -24.84 27.60 -81.29
N LYS A 4 -25.02 28.88 -80.94
CA LYS A 4 -24.49 29.42 -79.65
C LYS A 4 -25.29 28.99 -78.47
N VAL A 5 -26.58 28.77 -78.62
CA VAL A 5 -27.45 28.26 -77.55
C VAL A 5 -27.18 26.77 -77.24
N LEU A 6 -26.88 25.98 -78.34
CA LEU A 6 -26.54 24.56 -78.15
C LEU A 6 -25.19 24.37 -77.48
N LEU A 7 -24.18 25.23 -77.71
CA LEU A 7 -22.88 25.18 -77.06
C LEU A 7 -22.99 25.58 -75.55
N LEU A 8 -23.87 26.53 -75.25
CA LEU A 8 -24.09 26.96 -73.86
C LEU A 8 -24.81 25.87 -73.04
N LEU A 9 -25.77 25.12 -73.62
CA LEU A 9 -26.45 23.98 -73.02
C LEU A 9 -25.51 22.80 -72.79
N ILE A 10 -24.58 22.50 -73.67
CA ILE A 10 -23.57 21.46 -73.54
C ILE A 10 -22.58 21.83 -72.43
N LEU A 11 -22.18 23.11 -72.34
CA LEU A 11 -21.27 23.58 -71.26
C LEU A 11 -21.92 23.50 -69.85
N ILE A 12 -23.24 23.78 -69.77
CA ILE A 12 -24.00 23.66 -68.50
C ILE A 12 -24.16 22.17 -68.06
N ILE A 13 -24.40 21.26 -69.02
CA ILE A 13 -24.50 19.83 -68.76
C ILE A 13 -23.16 19.24 -68.28
N VAL A 14 -22.03 19.69 -68.85
CA VAL A 14 -20.69 19.28 -68.44
C VAL A 14 -20.33 19.84 -67.08
N LEU A 15 -20.75 21.05 -66.69
CA LEU A 15 -20.57 21.64 -65.38
C LEU A 15 -21.44 20.96 -64.30
N ILE A 16 -22.64 20.51 -64.65
CA ILE A 16 -23.50 19.77 -63.77
C ILE A 16 -23.00 18.31 -63.52
N SER A 17 -22.39 17.70 -64.57
CA SER A 17 -21.77 16.37 -64.47
C SER A 17 -20.50 16.38 -63.60
N CYS A 18 -19.71 17.51 -63.63
CA CYS A 18 -18.54 17.64 -62.72
C CYS A 18 -18.89 17.99 -61.30
N HIS A 19 -20.09 18.53 -61.00
CA HIS A 19 -20.53 18.76 -59.61
C HIS A 19 -21.16 17.55 -58.96
N GLY A 20 -21.53 16.51 -59.70
CA GLY A 20 -22.10 15.27 -59.18
C GLY A 20 -21.06 14.21 -58.76
N VAL A 21 -19.76 14.42 -59.01
CA VAL A 21 -18.69 13.45 -58.69
C VAL A 21 -17.82 13.87 -57.50
N LEU A 22 -18.02 15.09 -56.98
CA LEU A 22 -17.44 15.51 -55.68
C LEU A 22 -18.46 15.37 -54.55
N SER A 23 -19.19 14.26 -54.49
CA SER A 23 -19.75 13.74 -53.25
C SER A 23 -18.58 13.23 -52.45
N ASN A 24 -18.03 14.10 -51.61
CA ASN A 24 -17.14 13.73 -50.55
C ASN A 24 -17.83 12.62 -49.72
N LYS A 25 -17.57 11.36 -50.07
CA LYS A 25 -17.54 10.32 -49.06
C LYS A 25 -16.47 10.75 -48.05
N GLN A 26 -16.81 11.58 -47.10
CA GLN A 26 -16.20 11.46 -45.79
C GLN A 26 -16.51 10.02 -45.33
N GLU A 27 -15.66 9.10 -45.73
CA GLU A 27 -15.46 7.90 -44.93
C GLU A 27 -15.12 8.43 -43.53
N LYS A 28 -16.10 8.41 -42.63
CA LYS A 28 -15.79 8.34 -41.21
C LYS A 28 -14.86 7.13 -41.13
N ILE A 29 -13.56 7.41 -41.13
CA ILE A 29 -12.57 6.48 -40.67
C ILE A 29 -12.92 6.31 -39.18
N SER A 30 -13.80 5.37 -38.90
CA SER A 30 -13.95 4.77 -37.58
C SER A 30 -12.67 3.99 -37.38
N SER A 31 -11.59 4.71 -37.10
CA SER A 31 -10.39 4.08 -36.57
C SER A 31 -10.77 3.56 -35.20
N THR A 32 -11.08 2.28 -35.12
CA THR A 32 -11.15 1.58 -33.83
C THR A 32 -9.82 1.89 -33.13
N PRO A 33 -9.84 2.42 -31.91
CA PRO A 33 -8.60 2.74 -31.21
C PRO A 33 -7.71 1.50 -31.21
N LYS A 34 -6.47 1.62 -31.65
CA LYS A 34 -5.48 0.59 -31.49
C LYS A 34 -4.95 0.63 -30.06
N TYR A 35 -4.76 -0.52 -29.46
CA TYR A 35 -4.24 -0.67 -28.11
C TYR A 35 -2.91 -1.40 -28.16
N LYS A 36 -1.93 -0.90 -27.38
CA LYS A 36 -0.65 -1.58 -27.11
C LYS A 36 -0.94 -2.87 -26.37
N LYS A 37 -0.24 -3.96 -26.73
CA LYS A 37 -0.47 -5.28 -26.16
C LYS A 37 0.24 -5.52 -24.83
N ASP A 38 1.40 -4.90 -24.65
CA ASP A 38 2.27 -5.08 -23.51
C ASP A 38 2.19 -3.83 -22.61
N PHE A 39 1.99 -4.03 -21.32
CA PHE A 39 2.10 -3.01 -20.27
C PHE A 39 3.39 -3.23 -19.50
N ILE A 40 4.25 -2.22 -19.47
CA ILE A 40 5.56 -2.28 -18.81
C ILE A 40 5.56 -1.32 -17.63
N ILE A 41 5.76 -1.86 -16.42
CA ILE A 41 5.79 -1.09 -15.20
C ILE A 41 7.12 -1.31 -14.46
N ALA A 42 7.75 -0.21 -14.02
CA ALA A 42 8.99 -0.28 -13.26
C ALA A 42 8.75 -0.25 -11.75
N GLN A 43 9.57 -0.98 -11.02
CA GLN A 43 9.64 -0.98 -9.56
C GLN A 43 11.11 -0.91 -9.08
N LYS A 44 11.32 -0.50 -7.82
CA LYS A 44 12.66 -0.16 -7.29
C LYS A 44 13.59 -1.36 -7.03
N SER A 45 13.07 -2.57 -7.01
CA SER A 45 13.86 -3.78 -6.79
C SER A 45 13.20 -4.98 -7.44
N ASP A 46 13.94 -6.07 -7.53
CA ASP A 46 13.38 -7.37 -7.89
C ASP A 46 12.51 -7.93 -6.76
N VAL A 47 11.60 -8.84 -7.10
CA VAL A 47 10.78 -9.57 -6.13
C VAL A 47 11.65 -10.53 -5.31
N LYS A 48 11.22 -10.84 -4.10
CA LYS A 48 11.88 -11.83 -3.24
C LYS A 48 11.25 -13.21 -3.37
N THR A 49 9.97 -13.25 -3.65
CA THR A 49 9.18 -14.47 -3.79
C THR A 49 7.93 -14.22 -4.63
N LEU A 50 7.39 -15.29 -5.22
CA LEU A 50 6.06 -15.30 -5.84
C LEU A 50 5.07 -16.22 -5.08
N ASP A 51 5.40 -16.63 -3.85
CA ASP A 51 4.50 -17.37 -2.95
C ASP A 51 3.79 -16.38 -2.02
N PRO A 52 2.46 -16.21 -2.12
CA PRO A 52 1.71 -15.25 -1.32
C PRO A 52 1.81 -15.50 0.19
N GLN A 53 1.93 -16.76 0.64
CA GLN A 53 2.07 -17.08 2.06
C GLN A 53 3.51 -16.89 2.59
N ARG A 54 4.43 -16.37 1.77
CA ARG A 54 5.83 -16.06 2.15
C ARG A 54 6.23 -14.62 1.87
N SER A 55 5.36 -13.84 1.22
CA SER A 55 5.64 -12.46 0.87
C SER A 55 5.36 -11.51 2.04
N ILE A 56 6.31 -10.62 2.30
CA ILE A 56 6.22 -9.56 3.33
C ILE A 56 6.59 -8.18 2.77
N ASP A 57 6.81 -8.06 1.46
CA ASP A 57 7.21 -6.79 0.84
C ASP A 57 6.30 -6.41 -0.33
N THR A 58 6.07 -5.11 -0.46
CA THR A 58 5.14 -4.53 -1.43
C THR A 58 5.55 -4.81 -2.88
N VAL A 59 6.85 -4.85 -3.18
CA VAL A 59 7.36 -5.11 -4.54
C VAL A 59 6.98 -6.51 -5.02
N SER A 60 7.12 -7.52 -4.14
CA SER A 60 6.66 -8.89 -4.43
C SER A 60 5.14 -8.95 -4.54
N ASN A 61 4.41 -8.25 -3.64
CA ASN A 61 2.94 -8.25 -3.62
C ASN A 61 2.34 -7.70 -4.92
N HIS A 62 2.88 -6.62 -5.51
CA HIS A 62 2.38 -6.11 -6.80
C HIS A 62 2.34 -7.17 -7.91
N VAL A 63 3.33 -8.06 -7.93
CA VAL A 63 3.38 -9.15 -8.92
C VAL A 63 2.47 -10.31 -8.52
N ILE A 64 2.43 -10.65 -7.24
CA ILE A 64 1.59 -11.72 -6.69
C ILE A 64 0.11 -11.42 -6.91
N ASP A 65 -0.34 -10.20 -6.63
CA ASP A 65 -1.75 -9.78 -6.74
C ASP A 65 -2.27 -9.78 -8.19
N ALA A 66 -1.37 -9.75 -9.20
CA ALA A 66 -1.75 -9.98 -10.59
C ALA A 66 -2.08 -11.46 -10.89
N MET A 67 -1.50 -12.40 -10.12
CA MET A 67 -1.61 -13.84 -10.37
C MET A 67 -2.54 -14.57 -9.39
N PHE A 68 -2.76 -14.03 -8.20
CA PHE A 68 -3.49 -14.68 -7.12
C PHE A 68 -4.63 -13.79 -6.63
N GLU A 69 -5.66 -14.41 -6.09
CA GLU A 69 -6.81 -13.68 -5.53
C GLU A 69 -7.19 -14.25 -4.16
N PRO A 70 -7.58 -13.37 -3.23
CA PRO A 70 -8.17 -13.77 -1.95
C PRO A 70 -9.68 -14.04 -2.06
N LEU A 71 -10.34 -14.41 -0.97
CA LEU A 71 -11.81 -14.58 -0.92
C LEU A 71 -12.55 -13.26 -1.13
N VAL A 72 -12.05 -12.19 -0.55
CA VAL A 72 -12.58 -10.82 -0.63
C VAL A 72 -11.43 -9.88 -0.93
N LYS A 73 -11.70 -8.73 -1.54
CA LYS A 73 -10.69 -7.72 -1.87
C LYS A 73 -11.12 -6.33 -1.39
N LEU A 74 -10.20 -5.40 -1.35
CA LEU A 74 -10.50 -3.98 -1.12
C LEU A 74 -10.74 -3.27 -2.46
N ASP A 75 -11.70 -2.34 -2.49
CA ASP A 75 -11.77 -1.33 -3.54
C ASP A 75 -10.79 -0.17 -3.24
N ILE A 76 -10.75 0.82 -4.13
CA ILE A 76 -9.85 1.97 -3.98
C ILE A 76 -10.13 2.82 -2.72
N ASP A 77 -11.38 2.78 -2.23
CA ASP A 77 -11.81 3.49 -1.02
C ASP A 77 -11.62 2.63 0.24
N GLY A 78 -11.09 1.43 0.08
CA GLY A 78 -10.84 0.47 1.17
C GLY A 78 -12.07 -0.31 1.61
N ASN A 79 -13.18 -0.32 0.87
CA ASN A 79 -14.36 -1.13 1.20
C ASN A 79 -14.18 -2.58 0.74
N ILE A 80 -14.74 -3.50 1.51
CA ILE A 80 -14.72 -4.94 1.17
C ILE A 80 -15.61 -5.23 -0.04
N GLN A 81 -15.05 -5.89 -1.03
CA GLN A 81 -15.71 -6.34 -2.25
C GLN A 81 -15.59 -7.85 -2.42
N PRO A 82 -16.58 -8.51 -3.07
CA PRO A 82 -16.46 -9.89 -3.46
C PRO A 82 -15.27 -10.14 -4.41
N ALA A 83 -14.57 -11.28 -4.18
CA ALA A 83 -13.53 -11.79 -5.10
C ALA A 83 -13.82 -13.28 -5.38
N LEU A 84 -13.05 -14.22 -4.83
CA LEU A 84 -13.33 -15.65 -4.98
C LEU A 84 -14.54 -16.11 -4.16
N ALA A 85 -14.94 -15.38 -3.12
CA ALA A 85 -16.25 -15.51 -2.48
C ALA A 85 -17.25 -14.53 -3.13
N THR A 86 -18.45 -14.97 -3.41
CA THR A 86 -19.55 -14.16 -3.95
C THR A 86 -20.35 -13.46 -2.86
N SER A 87 -20.40 -14.09 -1.67
CA SER A 87 -21.07 -13.58 -0.47
C SER A 87 -20.52 -14.25 0.77
N TRP A 88 -20.80 -13.64 1.90
CA TRP A 88 -20.45 -14.17 3.23
C TRP A 88 -21.46 -13.72 4.26
N GLU A 89 -21.59 -14.51 5.32
CA GLU A 89 -22.43 -14.19 6.46
C GLU A 89 -21.75 -14.59 7.77
N ARG A 90 -22.02 -13.84 8.82
CA ARG A 90 -21.55 -14.17 10.17
C ARG A 90 -22.57 -15.07 10.85
N LEU A 91 -22.17 -16.29 11.21
CA LEU A 91 -23.03 -17.27 11.90
C LEU A 91 -23.04 -17.05 13.41
N ASP A 92 -21.90 -16.69 13.97
CA ASP A 92 -21.70 -16.32 15.39
C ASP A 92 -20.49 -15.37 15.53
N GLU A 93 -20.09 -15.05 16.75
CA GLU A 93 -18.99 -14.11 17.03
C GLU A 93 -17.65 -14.53 16.43
N CYS A 94 -17.41 -15.85 16.30
CA CYS A 94 -16.14 -16.41 15.83
C CYS A 94 -16.23 -17.09 14.45
N THR A 95 -17.42 -17.25 13.87
CA THR A 95 -17.64 -18.05 12.66
C THR A 95 -18.23 -17.22 11.54
N MET A 96 -17.59 -17.23 10.37
CA MET A 96 -18.10 -16.68 9.13
C MET A 96 -18.22 -17.77 8.07
N LEU A 97 -19.37 -17.82 7.39
CA LEU A 97 -19.61 -18.68 6.23
C LEU A 97 -19.33 -17.88 4.95
N PHE A 98 -18.61 -18.48 4.01
CA PHE A 98 -18.29 -17.92 2.69
C PHE A 98 -18.83 -18.83 1.58
N HIS A 99 -19.52 -18.24 0.61
CA HIS A 99 -19.98 -18.93 -0.60
C HIS A 99 -19.02 -18.64 -1.74
N LEU A 100 -18.39 -19.68 -2.26
CA LEU A 100 -17.37 -19.57 -3.29
C LEU A 100 -17.98 -19.33 -4.67
N ARG A 101 -17.27 -18.63 -5.52
CA ARG A 101 -17.59 -18.44 -6.92
C ARG A 101 -17.44 -19.75 -7.68
N GLU A 102 -18.47 -20.12 -8.43
CA GLU A 102 -18.44 -21.32 -9.26
C GLU A 102 -17.60 -21.15 -10.53
N ARG A 103 -17.03 -22.25 -11.02
CA ARG A 103 -16.30 -22.34 -12.30
C ARG A 103 -15.06 -21.46 -12.40
N VAL A 104 -14.51 -21.03 -11.28
CA VAL A 104 -13.20 -20.38 -11.28
C VAL A 104 -12.13 -21.40 -11.63
N LYS A 105 -11.27 -21.06 -12.56
CA LYS A 105 -10.13 -21.91 -12.94
C LYS A 105 -8.82 -21.33 -12.39
N PHE A 106 -7.96 -22.22 -11.97
CA PHE A 106 -6.54 -21.91 -11.77
C PHE A 106 -5.80 -21.86 -13.12
N HIS A 107 -4.63 -21.25 -13.13
CA HIS A 107 -3.77 -21.13 -14.32
C HIS A 107 -3.40 -22.47 -14.97
N ASN A 108 -3.38 -23.56 -14.21
CA ASN A 108 -3.13 -24.93 -14.69
C ASN A 108 -4.39 -25.64 -15.22
N GLY A 109 -5.56 -24.98 -15.22
CA GLY A 109 -6.85 -25.52 -15.67
C GLY A 109 -7.65 -26.26 -14.61
N ASP A 110 -7.10 -26.52 -13.42
CA ASP A 110 -7.86 -27.07 -12.28
C ASP A 110 -8.97 -26.08 -11.86
N THR A 111 -10.07 -26.59 -11.34
CA THR A 111 -11.18 -25.75 -10.81
C THR A 111 -10.94 -25.46 -9.33
N LEU A 112 -11.20 -24.22 -8.91
CA LEU A 112 -11.16 -23.81 -7.49
C LEU A 112 -12.11 -24.70 -6.67
N SER A 113 -11.63 -25.16 -5.54
CA SER A 113 -12.36 -25.99 -4.59
C SER A 113 -12.25 -25.46 -3.16
N PRO A 114 -13.17 -25.85 -2.25
CA PRO A 114 -13.07 -25.55 -0.83
C PRO A 114 -11.77 -26.05 -0.17
N GLU A 115 -11.19 -27.13 -0.71
CA GLU A 115 -9.92 -27.70 -0.25
C GLU A 115 -8.74 -26.77 -0.53
N ASP A 116 -8.77 -25.99 -1.62
CA ASP A 116 -7.74 -24.99 -1.94
C ASP A 116 -7.83 -23.83 -0.94
N VAL A 117 -9.05 -23.39 -0.60
CA VAL A 117 -9.28 -22.34 0.40
C VAL A 117 -8.77 -22.77 1.78
N LYS A 118 -9.18 -23.98 2.24
CA LYS A 118 -8.73 -24.54 3.51
C LYS A 118 -7.19 -24.61 3.57
N TYR A 119 -6.59 -25.21 2.56
CA TYR A 119 -5.14 -25.34 2.49
C TYR A 119 -4.42 -23.99 2.55
N SER A 120 -4.88 -23.03 1.76
CA SER A 120 -4.21 -21.72 1.64
C SER A 120 -4.26 -20.92 2.93
N LEU A 121 -5.44 -20.81 3.54
CA LEU A 121 -5.63 -20.02 4.76
C LEU A 121 -4.97 -20.68 5.99
N GLU A 122 -5.08 -22.01 6.13
CA GLU A 122 -4.42 -22.73 7.23
C GLU A 122 -2.88 -22.69 7.10
N LYS A 123 -2.34 -22.78 5.87
CA LYS A 123 -0.91 -22.58 5.61
C LYS A 123 -0.46 -21.16 5.97
N ALA A 124 -1.20 -20.14 5.56
CA ALA A 124 -0.89 -18.74 5.85
C ALA A 124 -0.95 -18.44 7.37
N ALA A 125 -1.91 -19.02 8.09
CA ALA A 125 -2.08 -18.83 9.53
C ALA A 125 -0.90 -19.31 10.37
N VAL A 126 -0.09 -20.25 9.86
CA VAL A 126 1.09 -20.81 10.56
C VAL A 126 2.42 -20.45 9.88
N SER A 127 2.40 -19.74 8.77
CA SER A 127 3.61 -19.31 8.06
C SER A 127 4.45 -18.36 8.90
N PRO A 128 5.77 -18.57 9.06
CA PRO A 128 6.62 -17.68 9.82
C PRO A 128 6.60 -16.22 9.34
N GLN A 129 6.31 -15.99 8.06
CA GLN A 129 6.30 -14.67 7.44
C GLN A 129 4.95 -13.97 7.57
N THR A 130 3.84 -14.70 7.39
CA THR A 130 2.51 -14.09 7.21
C THR A 130 1.52 -14.40 8.35
N SER A 131 1.88 -15.27 9.31
CA SER A 131 1.00 -15.67 10.42
C SER A 131 0.51 -14.48 11.26
N TYR A 132 1.28 -13.42 11.40
CA TYR A 132 0.85 -12.22 12.14
C TYR A 132 -0.43 -11.58 11.56
N LEU A 133 -0.74 -11.83 10.29
CA LEU A 133 -1.97 -11.38 9.63
C LEU A 133 -3.14 -12.35 9.81
N LEU A 134 -2.90 -13.66 9.96
CA LEU A 134 -3.94 -14.69 9.85
C LEU A 134 -3.95 -15.69 11.02
N ASN A 135 -3.13 -15.50 12.06
CA ASN A 135 -3.06 -16.41 13.22
C ASN A 135 -4.33 -16.46 14.07
N MET A 136 -5.27 -15.54 13.87
CA MET A 136 -6.59 -15.63 14.49
C MET A 136 -7.44 -16.75 13.89
N ILE A 137 -7.15 -17.22 12.66
CA ILE A 137 -7.84 -18.36 12.04
C ILE A 137 -7.46 -19.62 12.81
N LYS A 138 -8.45 -20.23 13.46
CA LYS A 138 -8.32 -21.48 14.18
C LYS A 138 -8.48 -22.68 13.25
N GLU A 139 -9.45 -22.60 12.36
CA GLU A 139 -9.84 -23.70 11.47
C GLU A 139 -10.62 -23.18 10.26
N VAL A 140 -10.49 -23.84 9.12
CA VAL A 140 -11.37 -23.69 7.95
C VAL A 140 -12.11 -25.00 7.75
N GLU A 141 -13.44 -24.98 7.94
CA GLU A 141 -14.33 -26.13 7.78
C GLU A 141 -14.95 -26.11 6.39
N ILE A 142 -14.89 -27.24 5.68
CA ILE A 142 -15.60 -27.42 4.40
C ILE A 142 -17.05 -27.81 4.70
N VAL A 143 -18.01 -26.99 4.24
CA VAL A 143 -19.43 -27.23 4.47
C VAL A 143 -20.03 -28.09 3.37
N ASP A 144 -19.74 -27.73 2.13
CA ASP A 144 -20.20 -28.42 0.92
C ASP A 144 -19.22 -28.15 -0.24
N SER A 145 -19.61 -28.50 -1.47
CA SER A 145 -18.75 -28.32 -2.65
C SER A 145 -18.42 -26.87 -3.01
N ASN A 146 -19.09 -25.89 -2.37
CA ASN A 146 -18.99 -24.49 -2.77
C ASN A 146 -19.00 -23.51 -1.58
N SER A 147 -18.88 -24.04 -0.35
CA SER A 147 -18.96 -23.22 0.86
C SER A 147 -17.93 -23.64 1.91
N VAL A 148 -17.33 -22.65 2.58
CA VAL A 148 -16.40 -22.86 3.70
C VAL A 148 -16.81 -22.00 4.88
N LYS A 149 -16.58 -22.50 6.11
CA LYS A 149 -16.59 -21.69 7.32
C LYS A 149 -15.18 -21.37 7.74
N ILE A 150 -14.95 -20.11 8.07
CA ILE A 150 -13.72 -19.68 8.72
C ILE A 150 -14.04 -19.45 10.20
N ILE A 151 -13.36 -20.19 11.06
CA ILE A 151 -13.54 -20.16 12.50
C ILE A 151 -12.30 -19.49 13.11
N THR A 152 -12.52 -18.43 13.88
CA THR A 152 -11.46 -17.71 14.59
C THR A 152 -11.34 -18.17 16.03
N SER A 153 -10.14 -18.02 16.62
CA SER A 153 -9.86 -18.40 18.01
C SER A 153 -10.54 -17.51 19.03
N TYR A 154 -10.95 -16.32 18.62
CA TYR A 154 -11.67 -15.30 19.39
C TYR A 154 -12.48 -14.43 18.41
N PRO A 155 -13.50 -13.69 18.85
CA PRO A 155 -14.20 -12.74 18.01
C PRO A 155 -13.21 -11.76 17.38
N PHE A 156 -13.26 -11.60 16.06
CA PHE A 156 -12.31 -10.72 15.35
C PHE A 156 -13.04 -9.84 14.33
N GLY A 157 -13.16 -8.54 14.66
CA GLY A 157 -13.91 -7.58 13.85
C GLY A 157 -13.27 -7.28 12.50
N ALA A 158 -11.93 -7.29 12.42
CA ALA A 158 -11.18 -6.97 11.20
C ALA A 158 -10.98 -8.17 10.25
N LEU A 159 -11.63 -9.33 10.48
CA LEU A 159 -11.38 -10.57 9.72
C LEU A 159 -11.42 -10.37 8.20
N LEU A 160 -12.43 -9.67 7.68
CA LEU A 160 -12.58 -9.44 6.24
C LEU A 160 -11.43 -8.61 5.67
N LYS A 161 -10.94 -7.62 6.40
CA LYS A 161 -9.78 -6.81 6.00
C LYS A 161 -8.50 -7.64 5.93
N HIS A 162 -8.31 -8.55 6.88
CA HIS A 162 -7.18 -9.47 6.88
C HIS A 162 -7.29 -10.53 5.77
N LEU A 163 -8.50 -11.02 5.49
CA LEU A 163 -8.77 -11.92 4.36
C LEU A 163 -8.64 -11.25 2.98
N ALA A 164 -8.60 -9.92 2.91
CA ALA A 164 -8.36 -9.18 1.67
C ALA A 164 -6.86 -8.99 1.37
N SER A 165 -5.96 -9.37 2.30
CA SER A 165 -4.51 -9.21 2.12
C SER A 165 -3.94 -10.23 1.14
N THR A 166 -2.82 -9.89 0.49
CA THR A 166 -2.04 -10.81 -0.38
C THR A 166 -1.74 -12.14 0.31
N ALA A 167 -1.44 -12.13 1.61
CA ALA A 167 -1.16 -13.34 2.39
C ALA A 167 -2.32 -14.35 2.44
N ALA A 168 -3.58 -13.85 2.30
CA ALA A 168 -4.79 -14.66 2.29
C ALA A 168 -5.18 -15.15 0.88
N SER A 169 -4.36 -14.91 -0.13
CA SER A 169 -4.61 -15.37 -1.50
C SER A 169 -4.66 -16.89 -1.60
N ILE A 170 -5.56 -17.38 -2.45
CA ILE A 170 -5.81 -18.81 -2.62
C ILE A 170 -4.86 -19.37 -3.68
N VAL A 171 -4.12 -20.41 -3.30
CA VAL A 171 -3.22 -21.15 -4.17
C VAL A 171 -3.82 -22.51 -4.54
N ASN A 172 -3.46 -23.05 -5.70
CA ASN A 172 -3.84 -24.42 -6.06
C ASN A 172 -3.12 -25.42 -5.12
N LYS A 173 -3.88 -26.07 -4.25
CA LYS A 173 -3.35 -27.03 -3.24
C LYS A 173 -2.48 -28.11 -3.87
N LYS A 174 -2.92 -28.70 -4.98
CA LYS A 174 -2.22 -29.78 -5.65
C LYS A 174 -0.87 -29.30 -6.19
N ALA A 175 -0.84 -28.17 -6.88
CA ALA A 175 0.39 -27.56 -7.40
C ALA A 175 1.35 -27.15 -6.27
N ALA A 176 0.83 -26.50 -5.22
CA ALA A 176 1.63 -26.06 -4.09
C ALA A 176 2.22 -27.25 -3.29
N THR A 177 1.44 -28.31 -3.08
CA THR A 177 1.90 -29.53 -2.39
C THR A 177 2.98 -30.24 -3.20
N LEU A 178 2.81 -30.32 -4.53
CA LEU A 178 3.78 -31.00 -5.42
C LEU A 178 5.09 -30.21 -5.50
N ALA A 179 5.03 -28.88 -5.62
CA ALA A 179 6.21 -28.03 -5.75
C ALA A 179 6.91 -27.75 -4.41
N GLY A 180 6.20 -27.82 -3.28
CA GLY A 180 6.76 -27.54 -1.95
C GLY A 180 7.42 -26.16 -1.90
N GLU A 181 8.68 -26.10 -1.44
CA GLU A 181 9.45 -24.84 -1.33
C GLU A 181 9.73 -24.16 -2.68
N GLU A 182 9.62 -24.88 -3.79
CA GLU A 182 9.88 -24.39 -5.14
C GLU A 182 8.62 -23.79 -5.82
N PHE A 183 7.48 -23.73 -5.10
CA PHE A 183 6.21 -23.20 -5.65
C PHE A 183 6.36 -21.80 -6.25
N PHE A 184 7.19 -20.94 -5.65
CA PHE A 184 7.46 -19.60 -6.15
C PHE A 184 8.08 -19.53 -7.55
N LYS A 185 8.69 -20.63 -8.04
CA LYS A 185 9.29 -20.68 -9.39
C LYS A 185 8.28 -20.92 -10.51
N ASN A 186 7.14 -21.51 -10.17
CA ASN A 186 6.05 -21.76 -11.11
C ASN A 186 4.70 -21.61 -10.39
N PRO A 187 4.34 -20.38 -10.01
CA PRO A 187 3.15 -20.10 -9.21
C PRO A 187 1.86 -20.38 -9.99
N VAL A 188 0.87 -20.95 -9.30
CA VAL A 188 -0.44 -21.30 -9.88
C VAL A 188 -1.54 -20.67 -9.04
N GLY A 189 -2.12 -19.57 -9.53
CA GLY A 189 -3.22 -18.82 -8.95
C GLY A 189 -4.44 -18.79 -9.84
N THR A 190 -5.40 -17.93 -9.49
CA THR A 190 -6.68 -17.71 -10.20
C THR A 190 -6.74 -16.34 -10.88
N GLY A 191 -5.73 -15.47 -10.65
CA GLY A 191 -5.73 -14.07 -11.07
C GLY A 191 -5.72 -13.86 -12.58
N ALA A 192 -5.87 -12.62 -12.98
CA ALA A 192 -6.03 -12.21 -14.38
C ALA A 192 -4.80 -12.47 -15.26
N PHE A 193 -3.63 -12.70 -14.65
CA PHE A 193 -2.37 -12.95 -15.36
C PHE A 193 -1.68 -14.23 -14.88
N THR A 194 -1.03 -14.94 -15.80
CA THR A 194 -0.27 -16.17 -15.56
C THR A 194 1.22 -15.89 -15.64
N PHE A 195 2.01 -16.58 -14.83
CA PHE A 195 3.47 -16.51 -14.87
C PHE A 195 4.03 -17.02 -16.21
N GLU A 196 4.92 -16.24 -16.85
CA GLU A 196 5.66 -16.62 -18.03
C GLU A 196 7.15 -16.85 -17.72
N SER A 197 7.80 -15.82 -17.14
CA SER A 197 9.23 -15.90 -16.85
C SER A 197 9.69 -14.90 -15.81
N TRP A 198 10.80 -15.22 -15.14
CA TRP A 198 11.51 -14.35 -14.22
C TRP A 198 13.00 -14.35 -14.56
N ILE A 199 13.50 -13.18 -14.97
CA ILE A 199 14.92 -12.92 -15.17
C ILE A 199 15.39 -12.11 -13.96
N ALA A 200 16.08 -12.77 -13.04
CA ALA A 200 16.49 -12.18 -11.76
C ALA A 200 17.28 -10.88 -11.95
N GLY A 201 16.87 -9.85 -11.22
CA GLY A 201 17.47 -8.50 -11.29
C GLY A 201 17.07 -7.66 -12.51
N ASP A 202 16.24 -8.20 -13.43
CA ASP A 202 15.80 -7.49 -14.63
C ASP A 202 14.28 -7.36 -14.68
N ARG A 203 13.56 -8.49 -14.85
CA ARG A 203 12.10 -8.44 -15.06
C ARG A 203 11.37 -9.73 -14.74
N ILE A 204 10.08 -9.57 -14.49
CA ILE A 204 9.08 -10.64 -14.49
C ILE A 204 8.07 -10.36 -15.60
N THR A 205 7.75 -11.38 -16.38
CA THR A 205 6.77 -11.33 -17.46
C THR A 205 5.58 -12.20 -17.11
N LEU A 206 4.39 -11.62 -17.22
CA LEU A 206 3.11 -12.30 -17.03
C LEU A 206 2.29 -12.21 -18.31
N ASN A 207 1.55 -13.28 -18.67
CA ASN A 207 0.60 -13.30 -19.78
C ASN A 207 -0.84 -13.16 -19.26
N SER A 208 -1.72 -12.53 -20.04
CA SER A 208 -3.15 -12.49 -19.71
C SER A 208 -3.75 -13.89 -19.67
N PHE A 209 -4.55 -14.17 -18.66
CA PHE A 209 -5.22 -15.47 -18.47
C PHE A 209 -6.51 -15.52 -19.29
N LYS A 210 -6.54 -16.35 -20.33
CA LYS A 210 -7.70 -16.44 -21.26
C LYS A 210 -8.99 -16.97 -20.59
N ASP A 211 -8.84 -17.85 -19.59
CA ASP A 211 -9.93 -18.48 -18.85
C ASP A 211 -10.26 -17.73 -17.55
N TYR A 212 -9.76 -16.49 -17.39
CA TYR A 212 -10.04 -15.66 -16.21
C TYR A 212 -11.56 -15.50 -16.02
N TRP A 213 -12.02 -15.69 -14.80
CA TRP A 213 -13.45 -15.66 -14.43
C TRP A 213 -14.04 -14.24 -14.44
N GLY A 214 -13.22 -13.22 -14.24
CA GLY A 214 -13.62 -11.81 -14.24
C GLY A 214 -13.58 -11.17 -15.61
N GLU A 215 -13.52 -9.82 -15.65
CA GLU A 215 -13.32 -9.09 -16.89
C GLU A 215 -11.92 -9.38 -17.45
N LYS A 216 -11.86 -9.75 -18.73
CA LYS A 216 -10.60 -10.15 -19.35
C LYS A 216 -9.68 -8.95 -19.54
N PRO A 217 -8.39 -9.08 -19.19
CA PRO A 217 -7.41 -8.03 -19.45
C PRO A 217 -7.38 -7.59 -20.89
N LYS A 218 -7.27 -6.28 -21.13
CA LYS A 218 -7.17 -5.71 -22.47
C LYS A 218 -5.74 -5.73 -23.01
N VAL A 219 -4.73 -5.88 -22.12
CA VAL A 219 -3.33 -6.09 -22.48
C VAL A 219 -3.04 -7.60 -22.52
N GLU A 220 -2.14 -8.00 -23.42
CA GLU A 220 -1.74 -9.40 -23.56
C GLU A 220 -0.67 -9.79 -22.52
N LYS A 221 0.21 -8.83 -22.18
CA LYS A 221 1.30 -9.04 -21.21
C LYS A 221 1.42 -7.89 -20.22
N VAL A 222 1.87 -8.24 -19.01
CA VAL A 222 2.38 -7.28 -18.01
C VAL A 222 3.83 -7.63 -17.72
N ILE A 223 4.70 -6.63 -17.78
CA ILE A 223 6.14 -6.78 -17.56
C ILE A 223 6.54 -5.87 -16.39
N PHE A 224 6.90 -6.47 -15.26
CA PHE A 224 7.46 -5.75 -14.12
C PHE A 224 8.98 -5.68 -14.28
N ARG A 225 9.51 -4.47 -14.43
CA ARG A 225 10.95 -4.23 -14.57
C ARG A 225 11.57 -3.77 -13.26
N SER A 226 12.69 -4.36 -12.88
CA SER A 226 13.50 -3.92 -11.77
C SER A 226 14.45 -2.81 -12.22
N ILE A 227 14.17 -1.56 -11.80
CA ILE A 227 15.03 -0.40 -12.08
C ILE A 227 15.31 0.29 -10.73
N PRO A 228 16.42 -0.02 -10.04
CA PRO A 228 16.67 0.47 -8.69
C PRO A 228 16.80 2.00 -8.61
N GLU A 229 17.53 2.61 -9.53
CA GLU A 229 17.78 4.03 -9.53
C GLU A 229 16.55 4.84 -9.94
N VAL A 230 16.12 5.76 -9.07
CA VAL A 230 14.91 6.57 -9.27
C VAL A 230 14.97 7.43 -10.53
N SER A 231 16.13 8.04 -10.82
CA SER A 231 16.36 8.85 -12.02
C SER A 231 16.25 8.02 -13.31
N ASN A 232 16.73 6.76 -13.28
CA ASN A 232 16.61 5.88 -14.44
C ASN A 232 15.14 5.47 -14.68
N ARG A 233 14.33 5.30 -13.62
CA ARG A 233 12.89 5.07 -13.79
C ARG A 233 12.20 6.25 -14.44
N MET A 234 12.54 7.49 -14.03
CA MET A 234 11.98 8.70 -14.63
C MET A 234 12.36 8.83 -16.11
N ILE A 235 13.63 8.60 -16.45
CA ILE A 235 14.11 8.64 -17.85
C ILE A 235 13.39 7.57 -18.70
N ALA A 236 13.27 6.35 -18.19
CA ALA A 236 12.57 5.27 -18.90
C ALA A 236 11.09 5.58 -19.14
N LEU A 237 10.43 6.31 -18.23
CA LEU A 237 9.06 6.77 -18.38
C LEU A 237 8.96 7.90 -19.43
N GLU A 238 9.86 8.86 -19.42
CA GLU A 238 9.92 9.97 -20.40
C GLU A 238 10.22 9.49 -21.82
N THR A 239 11.03 8.45 -21.97
CA THR A 239 11.38 7.84 -23.25
C THR A 239 10.38 6.80 -23.74
N GLU A 240 9.28 6.59 -23.02
CA GLU A 240 8.27 5.56 -23.30
C GLU A 240 8.84 4.11 -23.30
N GLU A 241 9.99 3.88 -22.67
CA GLU A 241 10.54 2.53 -22.46
C GLU A 241 9.69 1.73 -21.45
N ILE A 242 9.04 2.44 -20.52
CA ILE A 242 8.05 1.92 -19.60
C ILE A 242 6.76 2.75 -19.68
N ASP A 243 5.64 2.15 -19.32
CA ASP A 243 4.31 2.80 -19.35
C ASP A 243 3.93 3.39 -17.99
N ALA A 244 4.50 2.83 -16.92
CA ALA A 244 4.28 3.28 -15.54
C ALA A 244 5.52 3.01 -14.67
N SER A 245 5.64 3.74 -13.56
CA SER A 245 6.67 3.52 -12.56
C SER A 245 6.12 3.76 -11.17
N PHE A 246 6.34 2.83 -10.25
CA PHE A 246 6.20 3.08 -8.81
C PHE A 246 7.32 3.97 -8.30
N ASP A 247 7.09 4.59 -7.14
CA ASP A 247 8.09 5.33 -6.36
C ASP A 247 8.83 6.40 -7.18
N ILE A 248 8.08 7.34 -7.76
CA ILE A 248 8.65 8.52 -8.42
C ILE A 248 9.39 9.36 -7.38
N GLY A 249 10.56 9.85 -7.76
CA GLY A 249 11.40 10.68 -6.90
C GLY A 249 10.72 11.98 -6.47
N ILE A 250 10.97 12.39 -5.23
CA ILE A 250 10.43 13.65 -4.67
C ILE A 250 10.81 14.85 -5.54
N MET A 251 12.03 14.83 -6.12
CA MET A 251 12.53 15.89 -6.99
C MET A 251 11.85 15.91 -8.37
N ASP A 252 11.40 14.76 -8.84
CA ASP A 252 10.78 14.61 -10.17
C ASP A 252 9.27 14.87 -10.15
N ARG A 253 8.67 14.94 -8.96
CA ARG A 253 7.23 15.09 -8.73
C ARG A 253 6.65 16.31 -9.46
N GLU A 254 7.27 17.48 -9.31
CA GLU A 254 6.79 18.72 -9.92
C GLU A 254 6.92 18.69 -11.44
N ALA A 255 8.03 18.13 -11.96
CA ALA A 255 8.23 17.95 -13.40
C ALA A 255 7.16 17.04 -13.98
N LEU A 256 6.81 15.94 -13.29
CA LEU A 256 5.79 15.00 -13.73
C LEU A 256 4.38 15.60 -13.73
N ILE A 257 4.01 16.39 -12.70
CA ILE A 257 2.71 17.08 -12.63
C ILE A 257 2.51 18.01 -13.83
N ASN A 258 3.57 18.71 -14.26
CA ASN A 258 3.54 19.66 -15.36
C ASN A 258 3.85 19.04 -16.72
N HIS A 259 4.10 17.73 -16.80
CA HIS A 259 4.47 17.07 -18.05
C HIS A 259 3.27 16.94 -19.01
N LYS A 260 3.52 17.15 -20.31
CA LYS A 260 2.46 17.11 -21.33
C LYS A 260 1.87 15.72 -21.55
N ASP A 261 2.73 14.67 -21.53
CA ASP A 261 2.38 13.29 -21.89
C ASP A 261 2.35 12.33 -20.67
N LEU A 262 2.85 12.77 -19.52
CA LEU A 262 2.89 11.99 -18.29
C LEU A 262 1.95 12.57 -17.23
N SER A 263 1.56 11.76 -16.27
CA SER A 263 0.79 12.19 -15.09
C SER A 263 1.26 11.46 -13.83
N LEU A 264 1.01 12.07 -12.70
CA LEU A 264 1.24 11.51 -11.36
C LEU A 264 -0.07 10.99 -10.81
N ILE A 265 -0.09 9.73 -10.36
CA ILE A 265 -1.09 9.22 -9.42
C ILE A 265 -0.47 9.33 -8.04
N GLU A 266 -1.17 9.96 -7.09
CA GLU A 266 -0.70 10.12 -5.72
C GLU A 266 -1.86 9.92 -4.77
N VAL A 267 -1.67 9.08 -3.74
CA VAL A 267 -2.69 8.73 -2.76
C VAL A 267 -2.12 8.79 -1.35
N GLU A 268 -2.93 9.20 -0.37
CA GLU A 268 -2.58 9.03 1.04
C GLU A 268 -2.42 7.55 1.36
N SER A 269 -1.38 7.18 2.12
CA SER A 269 -1.11 5.80 2.44
C SER A 269 -1.40 5.45 3.90
N SER A 270 -1.39 4.16 4.20
CA SER A 270 -1.42 3.62 5.56
C SER A 270 -0.07 3.69 6.28
N ALA A 271 0.93 4.39 5.71
CA ALA A 271 2.28 4.49 6.26
C ALA A 271 2.50 5.82 6.99
N GLN A 272 3.28 5.75 8.07
CA GLN A 272 3.67 6.89 8.89
C GLN A 272 5.14 6.85 9.28
N LEU A 273 5.73 8.02 9.46
CA LEU A 273 7.05 8.23 10.06
C LEU A 273 6.87 8.89 11.43
N TYR A 274 7.58 8.39 12.42
CA TYR A 274 7.45 8.86 13.79
C TYR A 274 8.78 8.84 14.56
N LEU A 275 8.91 9.74 15.53
CA LEU A 275 9.91 9.64 16.59
C LEU A 275 9.39 8.72 17.68
N SER A 276 10.21 7.76 18.10
CA SER A 276 9.87 6.82 19.14
C SER A 276 10.66 7.07 20.41
N PHE A 277 9.96 7.05 21.54
CA PHE A 277 10.52 7.24 22.88
C PHE A 277 10.52 5.89 23.63
N ASP A 278 11.68 5.27 23.76
CA ASP A 278 11.78 4.02 24.52
C ASP A 278 11.53 4.28 26.01
N GLN A 279 10.41 3.76 26.52
CA GLN A 279 10.01 3.97 27.91
C GLN A 279 10.84 3.16 28.94
N THR A 280 11.75 2.31 28.47
CA THR A 280 12.78 1.71 29.33
C THR A 280 13.95 2.66 29.58
N ASN A 281 14.16 3.67 28.74
CA ASN A 281 15.17 4.70 28.91
C ASN A 281 14.73 5.69 30.02
N PRO A 282 15.56 5.90 31.06
CA PRO A 282 15.24 6.81 32.16
C PRO A 282 14.85 8.23 31.73
N LEU A 283 15.48 8.76 30.65
CA LEU A 283 15.19 10.08 30.11
C LEU A 283 13.74 10.20 29.63
N PHE A 284 13.24 9.16 28.94
CA PHE A 284 11.90 9.15 28.35
C PHE A 284 10.79 8.64 29.28
N LYS A 285 11.12 8.24 30.52
CA LYS A 285 10.10 7.96 31.54
C LYS A 285 9.31 9.19 31.93
N ASP A 286 9.97 10.36 31.97
CA ASP A 286 9.30 11.63 32.25
C ASP A 286 8.57 12.12 30.98
N ILE A 287 7.26 12.16 31.06
CA ILE A 287 6.42 12.61 29.95
C ILE A 287 6.73 14.05 29.51
N ARG A 288 7.17 14.91 30.44
CA ARG A 288 7.49 16.31 30.14
C ARG A 288 8.66 16.42 29.16
N VAL A 289 9.63 15.48 29.21
CA VAL A 289 10.73 15.39 28.22
C VAL A 289 10.18 15.03 26.85
N ARG A 290 9.31 14.02 26.75
CA ARG A 290 8.70 13.61 25.48
C ARG A 290 7.86 14.74 24.88
N GLN A 291 7.05 15.40 25.73
CA GLN A 291 6.24 16.56 25.33
C GLN A 291 7.11 17.73 24.85
N ALA A 292 8.19 18.04 25.56
CA ALA A 292 9.10 19.11 25.17
C ALA A 292 9.71 18.88 23.80
N ILE A 293 10.19 17.65 23.53
CA ILE A 293 10.70 17.25 22.21
C ILE A 293 9.60 17.42 21.15
N SER A 294 8.39 16.96 21.43
CA SER A 294 7.28 17.04 20.47
C SER A 294 6.82 18.48 20.20
N TYR A 295 6.77 19.36 21.25
CA TYR A 295 6.48 20.79 21.07
C TYR A 295 7.60 21.58 20.39
N ALA A 296 8.82 21.08 20.35
CA ALA A 296 9.91 21.72 19.63
C ALA A 296 9.86 21.50 18.12
N ILE A 297 9.14 20.48 17.66
CA ILE A 297 9.15 20.06 16.26
C ILE A 297 7.97 20.63 15.49
N ASP A 298 8.26 21.27 14.35
CA ASP A 298 7.30 21.68 13.33
C ASP A 298 7.22 20.59 12.24
N ASN A 299 6.24 19.70 12.37
CA ASN A 299 6.03 18.62 11.41
C ASN A 299 5.54 19.12 10.03
N LYS A 300 4.95 20.33 9.96
CA LYS A 300 4.58 20.95 8.69
C LYS A 300 5.83 21.34 7.91
N THR A 301 6.77 22.01 8.56
CA THR A 301 8.07 22.32 7.94
C THR A 301 8.81 21.07 7.50
N LEU A 302 8.75 19.97 8.28
CA LEU A 302 9.32 18.66 7.87
C LEU A 302 8.67 18.14 6.59
N ALA A 303 7.33 18.11 6.53
CA ALA A 303 6.59 17.64 5.36
C ALA A 303 6.90 18.48 4.10
N GLU A 304 6.95 19.81 4.24
CA GLU A 304 7.20 20.71 3.13
C GLU A 304 8.66 20.67 2.65
N ALA A 305 9.62 20.74 3.57
CA ALA A 305 11.04 20.84 3.23
C ALA A 305 11.63 19.53 2.68
N VAL A 306 11.23 18.39 3.29
CA VAL A 306 11.78 17.08 2.92
C VAL A 306 10.97 16.43 1.82
N PHE A 307 9.63 16.44 1.93
CA PHE A 307 8.76 15.65 1.05
C PHE A 307 8.14 16.44 -0.10
N ARG A 308 8.19 17.78 -0.09
CA ARG A 308 7.69 18.64 -1.19
C ARG A 308 6.29 18.28 -1.69
N GLY A 309 5.41 17.88 -0.75
CA GLY A 309 4.03 17.47 -1.03
C GLY A 309 3.81 15.96 -1.15
N SER A 310 4.87 15.12 -1.13
CA SER A 310 4.76 13.65 -1.12
C SER A 310 4.50 13.07 0.28
N ALA A 311 4.26 13.90 1.27
CA ALA A 311 3.77 13.52 2.60
C ALA A 311 2.90 14.63 3.18
N SER A 312 2.02 14.25 4.10
CA SER A 312 1.15 15.17 4.86
C SER A 312 1.60 15.24 6.31
N PRO A 313 1.56 16.43 6.97
CA PRO A 313 1.84 16.53 8.40
C PRO A 313 0.88 15.64 9.19
N ALA A 314 1.41 14.87 10.13
CA ALA A 314 0.59 13.98 10.94
C ALA A 314 -0.05 14.72 12.13
N ASN A 315 -1.25 14.27 12.51
CA ASN A 315 -2.00 14.78 13.63
C ASN A 315 -2.58 13.69 14.54
N SER A 316 -2.21 12.42 14.31
CA SER A 316 -2.69 11.26 15.05
C SER A 316 -1.68 10.09 14.96
N PRO A 317 -1.69 9.14 15.91
CA PRO A 317 -0.93 7.91 15.80
C PRO A 317 -1.46 6.91 14.74
N LEU A 318 -2.56 7.21 14.07
CA LEU A 318 -3.13 6.42 12.97
C LEU A 318 -3.19 7.28 11.70
N PRO A 319 -2.69 6.79 10.52
CA PRO A 319 -2.76 7.55 9.27
C PRO A 319 -4.18 7.89 8.84
N SER A 320 -4.33 9.06 8.17
CA SER A 320 -5.63 9.58 7.73
C SER A 320 -6.35 8.68 6.71
N ALA A 321 -5.60 7.89 5.95
CA ALA A 321 -6.16 6.92 4.98
C ALA A 321 -6.76 5.66 5.63
N VAL A 322 -6.64 5.49 6.96
CA VAL A 322 -7.08 4.28 7.66
C VAL A 322 -8.41 4.54 8.38
N ALA A 323 -9.37 3.64 8.19
CA ALA A 323 -10.65 3.70 8.88
C ALA A 323 -10.47 3.74 10.41
N GLY A 324 -11.18 4.63 11.07
CA GLY A 324 -11.02 4.88 12.51
C GLY A 324 -10.03 5.97 12.87
N HIS A 325 -9.38 6.59 11.88
CA HIS A 325 -8.56 7.79 12.12
C HIS A 325 -9.35 8.87 12.89
N LYS A 326 -8.66 9.56 13.78
CA LYS A 326 -9.16 10.70 14.51
C LYS A 326 -8.15 11.84 14.47
N ASP A 327 -8.60 13.02 14.03
CA ASP A 327 -7.79 14.23 14.13
C ASP A 327 -7.56 14.60 15.60
N ILE A 328 -6.29 14.64 16.00
CA ILE A 328 -5.87 14.98 17.38
C ILE A 328 -4.72 15.98 17.31
N ASP A 329 -5.00 17.23 17.57
CA ASP A 329 -4.03 18.32 17.37
C ASP A 329 -3.43 18.77 18.72
N TYR A 330 -2.66 17.88 19.39
CA TYR A 330 -2.11 18.18 20.71
C TYR A 330 -0.75 18.89 20.68
N TYR A 331 0.14 18.59 19.72
CA TYR A 331 1.54 19.02 19.76
C TYR A 331 1.88 19.95 18.59
N LYS A 332 1.25 21.14 18.54
CA LYS A 332 1.72 22.22 17.65
C LYS A 332 3.00 22.82 18.21
N GLN A 333 3.95 23.16 17.34
CA GLN A 333 5.21 23.76 17.75
C GLN A 333 5.01 24.93 18.73
N ASN A 334 5.68 24.85 19.88
CA ASN A 334 5.69 25.86 20.91
C ASN A 334 7.03 25.80 21.70
N ILE A 335 8.00 26.55 21.24
CA ILE A 335 9.37 26.55 21.78
C ILE A 335 9.39 27.00 23.25
N GLU A 336 8.61 28.00 23.63
CA GLU A 336 8.57 28.48 25.02
C GLU A 336 7.99 27.45 25.98
N LEU A 337 6.93 26.77 25.58
CA LEU A 337 6.37 25.65 26.35
C LEU A 337 7.34 24.48 26.43
N ALA A 338 8.03 24.15 25.34
CA ALA A 338 9.04 23.11 25.32
C ALA A 338 10.19 23.37 26.31
N LYS A 339 10.74 24.60 26.32
CA LYS A 339 11.77 25.02 27.30
C LYS A 339 11.27 24.95 28.73
N LYS A 340 10.03 25.40 28.98
CA LYS A 340 9.41 25.33 30.30
C LYS A 340 9.29 23.88 30.80
N LEU A 341 8.81 22.96 29.95
CA LEU A 341 8.66 21.54 30.29
C LEU A 341 10.02 20.89 30.57
N LEU A 342 11.07 21.21 29.80
CA LEU A 342 12.43 20.72 30.06
C LEU A 342 12.96 21.23 31.42
N ALA A 343 12.77 22.51 31.73
CA ALA A 343 13.19 23.07 32.99
C ALA A 343 12.47 22.40 34.19
N GLU A 344 11.15 22.18 34.08
CA GLU A 344 10.35 21.45 35.06
C GLU A 344 10.76 19.99 35.21
N ALA A 345 11.28 19.37 34.14
CA ALA A 345 11.84 18.01 34.14
C ALA A 345 13.28 17.93 34.68
N GLY A 346 13.88 19.08 35.04
CA GLY A 346 15.26 19.14 35.58
C GLY A 346 16.35 19.44 34.55
N TYR A 347 15.99 19.82 33.35
CA TYR A 347 16.91 20.09 32.22
C TYR A 347 16.79 21.54 31.71
N PRO A 348 16.98 22.57 32.53
CA PRO A 348 16.75 23.97 32.14
C PRO A 348 17.70 24.47 31.00
N ASN A 349 18.84 23.79 30.81
CA ASN A 349 19.81 24.09 29.77
C ASN A 349 19.85 23.03 28.64
N GLY A 350 18.88 22.12 28.63
CA GLY A 350 18.89 20.98 27.70
C GLY A 350 19.88 19.88 28.09
N PHE A 351 20.21 19.02 27.14
CA PHE A 351 21.09 17.85 27.32
C PHE A 351 21.57 17.31 25.97
N PRO A 352 22.68 16.53 25.92
CA PRO A 352 23.08 15.80 24.73
C PRO A 352 22.14 14.61 24.50
N LEU A 353 21.73 14.37 23.24
CA LEU A 353 20.81 13.31 22.85
C LEU A 353 21.28 12.64 21.57
N LYS A 354 21.30 11.31 21.51
CA LYS A 354 21.49 10.56 20.27
C LYS A 354 20.17 10.40 19.55
N LEU A 355 20.19 10.55 18.22
CA LEU A 355 19.06 10.28 17.33
C LEU A 355 19.48 9.19 16.33
N TRP A 356 18.87 8.01 16.47
CA TRP A 356 19.12 6.90 15.58
C TRP A 356 18.22 6.93 14.35
N VAL A 357 18.80 6.62 13.20
CA VAL A 357 18.11 6.56 11.92
C VAL A 357 18.76 5.52 11.01
N ASN A 358 18.01 4.95 10.07
CA ASN A 358 18.60 4.16 9.00
C ASN A 358 19.17 5.07 7.88
N ASP A 359 19.94 4.48 6.97
CA ASP A 359 20.71 5.14 5.90
C ASP A 359 19.87 5.65 4.72
N GLU A 360 18.53 5.65 4.81
CA GLU A 360 17.66 6.27 3.81
C GLU A 360 17.81 7.81 3.85
N SER A 361 18.22 8.40 2.72
CA SER A 361 18.56 9.83 2.62
C SER A 361 17.44 10.75 3.13
N THR A 362 16.18 10.49 2.74
CA THR A 362 15.02 11.27 3.17
C THR A 362 14.86 11.29 4.69
N ARG A 363 15.12 10.18 5.36
CA ARG A 363 15.06 10.08 6.82
C ARG A 363 16.22 10.78 7.50
N VAL A 364 17.41 10.70 6.90
CA VAL A 364 18.59 11.44 7.39
C VAL A 364 18.33 12.95 7.27
N ASP A 365 17.77 13.42 6.16
CA ASP A 365 17.41 14.82 5.97
C ASP A 365 16.38 15.30 7.01
N MET A 366 15.37 14.47 7.32
CA MET A 366 14.44 14.75 8.43
C MET A 366 15.18 14.91 9.76
N CYS A 367 16.11 14.01 10.08
CA CYS A 367 16.88 14.07 11.33
C CYS A 367 17.72 15.35 11.42
N VAL A 368 18.29 15.84 10.31
CA VAL A 368 19.04 17.12 10.28
C VAL A 368 18.13 18.31 10.62
N ILE A 369 16.91 18.35 10.08
CA ILE A 369 15.95 19.40 10.43
C ILE A 369 15.53 19.30 11.91
N ILE A 370 15.22 18.08 12.38
CA ILE A 370 14.87 17.82 13.79
C ILE A 370 16.00 18.23 14.73
N GLN A 371 17.26 17.93 14.38
CA GLN A 371 18.45 18.39 15.12
C GLN A 371 18.47 19.91 15.28
N GLY A 372 18.21 20.64 14.18
CA GLY A 372 18.12 22.10 14.19
C GLY A 372 17.02 22.62 15.12
N GLN A 373 15.83 22.04 15.05
CA GLN A 373 14.68 22.44 15.87
C GLN A 373 14.89 22.13 17.36
N LEU A 374 15.46 20.96 17.69
CA LEU A 374 15.75 20.57 19.07
C LEU A 374 16.85 21.41 19.71
N LYS A 375 17.78 21.94 18.90
CA LYS A 375 18.80 22.87 19.37
C LYS A 375 18.20 24.16 19.94
N GLU A 376 17.06 24.62 19.44
CA GLU A 376 16.37 25.81 19.93
C GLU A 376 15.95 25.71 21.40
N ILE A 377 15.73 24.46 21.89
CA ILE A 377 15.37 24.16 23.28
C ILE A 377 16.56 23.63 24.11
N GLY A 378 17.80 23.75 23.58
CA GLY A 378 19.03 23.35 24.26
C GLY A 378 19.36 21.86 24.14
N ILE A 379 18.64 21.06 23.36
CA ILE A 379 18.99 19.66 23.13
C ILE A 379 20.01 19.58 22.00
N ASP A 380 21.23 19.08 22.33
CA ASP A 380 22.31 18.87 21.37
C ASP A 380 22.24 17.45 20.81
N VAL A 381 21.79 17.33 19.57
CA VAL A 381 21.49 16.03 18.94
C VAL A 381 22.71 15.53 18.16
N ASP A 382 23.12 14.29 18.44
CA ASP A 382 24.09 13.51 17.65
C ASP A 382 23.35 12.47 16.81
N ILE A 383 23.41 12.59 15.47
CA ILE A 383 22.70 11.70 14.52
C ILE A 383 23.60 10.49 14.25
N GLU A 384 23.12 9.29 14.62
CA GLU A 384 23.76 8.01 14.31
C GLU A 384 23.01 7.28 13.21
N VAL A 385 23.67 7.09 12.06
CA VAL A 385 23.10 6.43 10.86
C VAL A 385 23.54 4.98 10.81
N PHE A 386 22.58 4.08 10.57
CA PHE A 386 22.81 2.63 10.50
C PHE A 386 22.29 2.06 9.18
N GLU A 387 22.96 1.00 8.69
CA GLU A 387 22.38 0.13 7.68
C GLU A 387 21.06 -0.49 8.19
N TRP A 388 20.10 -0.72 7.29
CA TRP A 388 18.74 -1.12 7.65
C TRP A 388 18.65 -2.35 8.57
N GLY A 389 19.37 -3.44 8.26
CA GLY A 389 19.34 -4.67 9.08
C GLY A 389 19.90 -4.45 10.48
N THR A 390 21.00 -3.68 10.60
CA THR A 390 21.59 -3.25 11.87
C THR A 390 20.61 -2.37 12.65
N PHE A 391 19.96 -1.41 11.98
CA PHE A 391 18.97 -0.53 12.58
C PHE A 391 17.78 -1.29 13.16
N LEU A 392 17.24 -2.27 12.40
CA LEU A 392 16.16 -3.12 12.87
C LEU A 392 16.53 -3.86 14.17
N THR A 393 17.73 -4.42 14.24
CA THR A 393 18.22 -5.14 15.43
C THR A 393 18.38 -4.18 16.61
N LYS A 394 19.04 -3.03 16.42
CA LYS A 394 19.23 -2.03 17.47
C LYS A 394 17.92 -1.49 18.04
N THR A 395 16.89 -1.34 17.22
CA THR A 395 15.60 -0.84 17.68
C THR A 395 14.78 -1.88 18.45
N LEU A 396 15.28 -3.12 18.62
CA LEU A 396 14.73 -4.11 19.56
C LEU A 396 15.40 -4.07 20.94
N GLU A 397 16.54 -3.43 21.09
CA GLU A 397 17.25 -3.28 22.38
C GLU A 397 16.40 -2.48 23.39
N HIS A 398 16.76 -2.58 24.67
CA HIS A 398 16.23 -1.69 25.73
C HIS A 398 17.13 -0.48 25.94
N ASN A 399 16.60 0.55 26.61
CA ASN A 399 17.32 1.77 26.93
C ASN A 399 17.84 2.52 25.69
N LYS A 400 17.07 2.47 24.61
CA LYS A 400 17.39 3.16 23.35
C LYS A 400 17.33 4.68 23.50
N PRO A 401 18.16 5.43 22.76
CA PRO A 401 17.96 6.87 22.59
C PRO A 401 16.71 7.17 21.74
N LEU A 402 16.52 8.43 21.39
CA LEU A 402 15.52 8.82 20.40
C LEU A 402 15.80 8.15 19.05
N TYR A 403 14.79 7.71 18.32
CA TYR A 403 14.97 7.15 16.97
C TYR A 403 13.80 7.45 16.06
N LEU A 404 14.12 7.64 14.78
CA LEU A 404 13.15 7.84 13.71
C LEU A 404 12.80 6.50 13.09
N PHE A 405 11.51 6.11 13.12
CA PHE A 405 11.06 4.84 12.57
C PHE A 405 9.81 5.03 11.71
N SER A 406 9.36 3.97 11.05
CA SER A 406 8.15 3.97 10.24
C SER A 406 7.32 2.71 10.49
N TRP A 407 6.02 2.81 10.25
CA TRP A 407 5.09 1.68 10.22
C TRP A 407 4.14 1.84 9.05
N SER A 408 3.74 0.72 8.45
CA SER A 408 2.72 0.67 7.40
C SER A 408 1.73 -0.44 7.69
N GLY A 409 0.45 -0.13 7.59
CA GLY A 409 -0.62 -1.11 7.74
C GLY A 409 -0.97 -1.75 6.41
N SER A 410 -0.73 -3.06 6.27
CA SER A 410 -1.00 -3.81 5.02
C SER A 410 -2.47 -4.19 4.84
N THR A 411 -3.29 -4.08 5.89
CA THR A 411 -4.73 -4.46 5.85
C THR A 411 -5.67 -3.29 5.61
N GLY A 412 -5.14 -2.03 5.63
CA GLY A 412 -5.97 -0.83 5.60
C GLY A 412 -6.90 -0.68 6.81
N ASP A 413 -6.63 -1.38 7.92
CA ASP A 413 -7.41 -1.38 9.15
C ASP A 413 -6.60 -0.87 10.34
N ALA A 414 -7.27 -0.19 11.28
CA ALA A 414 -6.66 0.32 12.50
C ALA A 414 -6.03 -0.79 13.35
N ASP A 415 -6.58 -2.02 13.34
CA ASP A 415 -6.00 -3.17 14.05
C ASP A 415 -4.57 -3.46 13.63
N GLY A 416 -4.30 -3.43 12.32
CA GLY A 416 -2.96 -3.70 11.75
C GLY A 416 -1.89 -2.64 12.07
N ILE A 417 -2.29 -1.54 12.68
CA ILE A 417 -1.39 -0.45 13.08
C ILE A 417 -1.35 -0.29 14.60
N LEU A 418 -2.51 -0.04 15.22
CA LEU A 418 -2.55 0.33 16.64
C LEU A 418 -2.21 -0.84 17.56
N TYR A 419 -2.71 -2.04 17.25
CA TYR A 419 -2.44 -3.20 18.11
C TYR A 419 -0.95 -3.58 18.12
N PRO A 420 -0.27 -3.81 16.97
CA PRO A 420 1.14 -4.17 16.98
C PRO A 420 2.04 -3.06 17.55
N MET A 421 1.73 -1.80 17.32
CA MET A 421 2.60 -0.71 17.77
C MET A 421 2.44 -0.34 19.23
N PHE A 422 1.25 -0.52 19.84
CA PHE A 422 0.93 0.05 21.16
C PHE A 422 0.43 -0.93 22.21
N HIS A 423 -0.04 -2.13 21.82
CA HIS A 423 -0.45 -3.13 22.81
C HIS A 423 0.76 -3.71 23.54
N SER A 424 0.66 -3.86 24.86
CA SER A 424 1.79 -4.27 25.70
C SER A 424 2.28 -5.69 25.41
N SER A 425 1.41 -6.61 24.93
CA SER A 425 1.81 -7.96 24.49
C SER A 425 2.75 -7.98 23.30
N GLN A 426 2.88 -6.85 22.57
CA GLN A 426 3.76 -6.70 21.42
C GLN A 426 5.14 -6.11 21.78
N ARG A 427 5.41 -5.90 23.06
CA ARG A 427 6.73 -5.58 23.59
C ARG A 427 7.63 -6.80 23.41
N ASP A 428 8.91 -6.56 23.19
CA ASP A 428 9.94 -7.61 23.04
C ASP A 428 9.72 -8.59 21.87
N VAL A 429 8.65 -8.41 21.06
CA VAL A 429 8.39 -9.25 19.90
C VAL A 429 8.93 -8.61 18.62
N SER A 430 8.37 -7.51 18.15
CA SER A 430 8.89 -6.82 16.96
C SER A 430 8.30 -5.44 16.69
N ALA A 431 7.13 -5.13 17.20
CA ALA A 431 6.35 -3.97 16.75
C ALA A 431 6.23 -2.85 17.79
N ASN A 432 5.94 -3.16 19.07
CA ASN A 432 5.94 -2.17 20.16
C ASN A 432 7.39 -1.85 20.60
N ARG A 433 8.13 -1.20 19.71
CA ARG A 433 9.55 -0.88 19.92
C ARG A 433 9.78 0.24 20.94
N SER A 434 8.75 1.01 21.30
CA SER A 434 8.82 1.99 22.40
C SER A 434 8.77 1.37 23.79
N ASN A 435 8.55 0.07 23.89
CA ASN A 435 8.29 -0.64 25.15
C ASN A 435 7.13 -0.03 25.95
N TYR A 436 6.16 0.55 25.25
CA TYR A 436 4.99 1.17 25.83
C TYR A 436 4.13 0.17 26.58
N PHE A 437 3.62 0.59 27.73
CA PHE A 437 2.72 -0.18 28.56
C PHE A 437 1.62 0.70 29.14
N SER A 438 0.37 0.42 28.79
CA SER A 438 -0.81 1.11 29.33
C SER A 438 -1.99 0.13 29.40
N PRO A 439 -2.40 -0.31 30.60
CA PRO A 439 -3.56 -1.21 30.74
C PRO A 439 -4.85 -0.63 30.15
N LYS A 440 -4.98 0.70 30.12
CA LYS A 440 -6.13 1.36 29.52
C LYS A 440 -6.13 1.21 28.00
N VAL A 441 -4.99 1.46 27.36
CA VAL A 441 -4.84 1.31 25.90
C VAL A 441 -4.96 -0.16 25.50
N ASP A 442 -4.34 -1.08 26.26
CA ASP A 442 -4.49 -2.52 26.04
C ASP A 442 -5.98 -2.93 26.04
N SER A 443 -6.73 -2.50 27.06
CA SER A 443 -8.16 -2.80 27.15
C SER A 443 -8.98 -2.23 25.99
N LEU A 444 -8.67 -1.00 25.55
CA LEU A 444 -9.35 -0.39 24.39
C LEU A 444 -9.06 -1.13 23.10
N LEU A 445 -7.80 -1.51 22.87
CA LEU A 445 -7.37 -2.25 21.70
C LEU A 445 -7.94 -3.68 21.68
N ASP A 446 -7.99 -4.37 22.82
CA ASP A 446 -8.60 -5.69 22.94
C ASP A 446 -10.12 -5.64 22.68
N MET A 447 -10.82 -4.67 23.28
CA MET A 447 -12.25 -4.48 23.03
C MET A 447 -12.55 -4.10 21.59
N ALA A 448 -11.72 -3.25 20.97
CA ALA A 448 -11.86 -2.90 19.56
C ALA A 448 -11.65 -4.12 18.66
N ARG A 449 -10.56 -4.86 18.88
CA ARG A 449 -10.18 -6.05 18.11
C ARG A 449 -11.26 -7.12 18.14
N THR A 450 -11.86 -7.33 19.29
CA THR A 450 -12.89 -8.36 19.52
C THR A 450 -14.31 -7.90 19.20
N SER A 451 -14.54 -6.60 18.94
CA SER A 451 -15.86 -6.10 18.55
C SER A 451 -16.19 -6.46 17.10
N ILE A 452 -17.34 -7.14 16.92
CA ILE A 452 -17.92 -7.43 15.59
C ILE A 452 -18.82 -6.29 15.08
N ASP A 453 -19.17 -5.33 15.94
CA ASP A 453 -19.88 -4.11 15.61
C ASP A 453 -18.87 -3.07 15.13
N GLU A 454 -18.94 -2.70 13.86
CA GLU A 454 -17.99 -1.82 13.19
C GLU A 454 -17.99 -0.41 13.78
N GLU A 455 -19.16 0.17 14.08
CA GLU A 455 -19.26 1.52 14.64
C GLU A 455 -18.62 1.59 16.03
N LYS A 456 -18.94 0.61 16.88
CA LYS A 456 -18.33 0.46 18.20
C LYS A 456 -16.83 0.23 18.09
N ARG A 457 -16.39 -0.61 17.17
CA ARG A 457 -14.97 -0.92 16.92
C ARG A 457 -14.19 0.33 16.57
N LEU A 458 -14.66 1.11 15.60
CA LEU A 458 -14.02 2.35 15.17
C LEU A 458 -14.04 3.41 16.29
N SER A 459 -15.10 3.47 17.10
CA SER A 459 -15.16 4.38 18.26
C SER A 459 -14.09 4.05 19.30
N LEU A 460 -13.88 2.75 19.60
CA LEU A 460 -12.84 2.29 20.52
C LEU A 460 -11.43 2.61 20.02
N TYR A 461 -11.16 2.46 18.72
CA TYR A 461 -9.87 2.89 18.13
C TYR A 461 -9.66 4.40 18.21
N LYS A 462 -10.70 5.21 18.05
CA LYS A 462 -10.61 6.67 18.24
C LYS A 462 -10.27 7.04 19.69
N GLU A 463 -10.86 6.34 20.65
CA GLU A 463 -10.55 6.51 22.07
C GLU A 463 -9.13 6.06 22.42
N ALA A 464 -8.68 4.93 21.85
CA ALA A 464 -7.31 4.45 22.03
C ALA A 464 -6.28 5.46 21.48
N GLN A 465 -6.52 6.08 20.31
CA GLN A 465 -5.64 7.11 19.75
C GLN A 465 -5.50 8.32 20.69
N GLU A 466 -6.58 8.75 21.33
CA GLU A 466 -6.51 9.86 22.31
C GLU A 466 -5.62 9.51 23.51
N GLU A 467 -5.75 8.31 24.06
CA GLU A 467 -4.95 7.87 25.18
C GLU A 467 -3.47 7.67 24.79
N ILE A 468 -3.21 7.07 23.61
CA ILE A 468 -1.84 6.93 23.06
C ILE A 468 -1.20 8.32 22.89
N GLN A 469 -1.95 9.29 22.36
CA GLN A 469 -1.44 10.65 22.17
C GLN A 469 -1.17 11.37 23.49
N LYS A 470 -1.98 11.13 24.54
CA LYS A 470 -1.72 11.66 25.90
C LYS A 470 -0.47 11.06 26.51
N ASP A 471 -0.28 9.76 26.35
CA ASP A 471 0.86 9.03 26.91
C ASP A 471 2.15 9.23 26.08
N LEU A 472 2.01 9.60 24.82
CA LEU A 472 3.08 9.97 23.90
C LEU A 472 4.24 8.96 23.84
N PRO A 473 4.01 7.68 23.55
CA PRO A 473 5.09 6.72 23.31
C PRO A 473 5.81 6.97 21.97
N HIS A 474 5.09 7.53 21.02
CA HIS A 474 5.56 7.97 19.70
C HIS A 474 5.07 9.39 19.43
N TYR A 475 5.86 10.15 18.69
CA TYR A 475 5.39 11.39 18.06
C TYR A 475 5.35 11.20 16.54
N THR A 476 4.16 11.05 15.99
CA THR A 476 3.98 10.89 14.55
C THR A 476 4.26 12.21 13.83
N LEU A 477 5.15 12.18 12.86
CA LEU A 477 5.64 13.37 12.17
C LEU A 477 4.88 13.62 10.87
N VAL A 478 4.82 12.59 10.01
CA VAL A 478 4.19 12.70 8.69
C VAL A 478 3.51 11.39 8.30
N TYR A 479 2.47 11.50 7.46
CA TYR A 479 1.90 10.40 6.69
C TYR A 479 2.48 10.43 5.28
N ASN A 480 3.07 9.32 4.86
CA ASN A 480 3.61 9.21 3.52
C ASN A 480 2.49 9.09 2.49
N LYS A 481 2.72 9.62 1.29
CA LYS A 481 1.90 9.31 0.13
C LYS A 481 2.57 8.23 -0.71
N LEU A 482 1.76 7.35 -1.27
CA LEU A 482 2.21 6.49 -2.36
C LEU A 482 2.05 7.24 -3.66
N ASN A 483 2.98 7.02 -4.59
CA ASN A 483 2.94 7.68 -5.88
C ASN A 483 3.34 6.74 -7.02
N MET A 484 2.82 7.05 -8.20
CA MET A 484 3.12 6.37 -9.44
C MET A 484 3.12 7.38 -10.59
N GLY A 485 4.18 7.38 -11.39
CA GLY A 485 4.22 8.07 -12.68
C GLY A 485 3.64 7.20 -13.77
N ILE A 486 2.77 7.75 -14.61
CA ILE A 486 2.15 7.01 -15.71
C ILE A 486 2.16 7.80 -17.00
N ASN A 487 2.25 7.11 -18.14
CA ASN A 487 1.96 7.69 -19.43
C ASN A 487 0.44 7.96 -19.55
N LYS A 488 0.04 9.15 -20.01
CA LYS A 488 -1.38 9.53 -20.16
C LYS A 488 -2.17 8.66 -21.12
N LYS A 489 -1.49 7.86 -21.97
CA LYS A 489 -2.09 6.84 -22.82
C LYS A 489 -2.62 5.63 -22.03
N VAL A 490 -2.10 5.39 -20.82
CA VAL A 490 -2.58 4.33 -19.90
C VAL A 490 -3.90 4.77 -19.30
N LYS A 491 -4.89 3.90 -19.36
CA LYS A 491 -6.22 4.08 -18.76
C LYS A 491 -6.57 2.89 -17.87
N GLY A 492 -7.35 3.15 -16.82
CA GLY A 492 -7.83 2.12 -15.91
C GLY A 492 -6.86 1.74 -14.78
N LEU A 493 -5.62 2.24 -14.79
CA LEU A 493 -4.67 2.01 -13.70
C LEU A 493 -5.06 2.85 -12.48
N THR A 494 -5.16 2.19 -11.33
CA THR A 494 -5.46 2.81 -10.03
C THR A 494 -4.45 2.36 -8.99
N LEU A 495 -4.26 3.16 -7.94
CA LEU A 495 -3.39 2.89 -6.81
C LEU A 495 -4.20 3.07 -5.52
N SER A 496 -4.24 2.06 -4.64
CA SER A 496 -4.92 2.13 -3.35
C SER A 496 -4.01 2.70 -2.25
N SER A 497 -4.58 3.03 -1.10
CA SER A 497 -3.83 3.48 0.09
C SER A 497 -2.93 2.39 0.70
N THR A 498 -3.17 1.13 0.38
CA THR A 498 -2.34 -0.03 0.76
C THR A 498 -1.27 -0.37 -0.26
N GLY A 499 -1.30 0.29 -1.44
CA GLY A 499 -0.34 0.10 -2.53
C GLY A 499 -0.81 -0.86 -3.62
N ASP A 500 -2.01 -1.41 -3.51
CA ASP A 500 -2.54 -2.33 -4.51
C ASP A 500 -2.87 -1.59 -5.81
N ILE A 501 -2.68 -2.27 -6.94
CA ILE A 501 -2.99 -1.75 -8.26
C ILE A 501 -3.99 -2.66 -8.99
N ASN A 502 -4.88 -2.07 -9.78
CA ASN A 502 -5.76 -2.84 -10.66
C ASN A 502 -5.15 -2.97 -12.05
N LEU A 503 -4.67 -4.17 -12.39
CA LEU A 503 -4.08 -4.48 -13.70
C LEU A 503 -5.08 -5.05 -14.71
N ALA A 504 -6.22 -5.61 -14.27
CA ALA A 504 -7.18 -6.24 -15.17
C ALA A 504 -7.86 -5.22 -16.09
N ASP A 505 -8.07 -3.99 -15.63
CA ASP A 505 -8.82 -2.96 -16.36
C ASP A 505 -7.95 -2.05 -17.25
N ILE A 506 -6.62 -2.22 -17.23
CA ILE A 506 -5.73 -1.34 -17.97
C ILE A 506 -5.84 -1.51 -19.47
N SER A 507 -5.76 -0.37 -20.17
CA SER A 507 -5.60 -0.32 -21.61
C SER A 507 -4.64 0.82 -21.97
N ILE A 508 -3.89 0.66 -23.07
CA ILE A 508 -2.90 1.65 -23.53
C ILE A 508 -3.25 2.02 -24.96
N LEU A 509 -3.58 3.29 -25.19
CA LEU A 509 -3.87 3.79 -26.52
C LEU A 509 -2.59 3.83 -27.37
N GLU A 510 -2.60 3.23 -28.58
CA GLU A 510 -1.58 3.48 -29.60
C GLU A 510 -1.81 4.85 -30.24
N ASN A 511 -0.74 5.48 -30.71
CA ASN A 511 -0.78 6.75 -31.46
C ASN A 511 -1.46 6.61 -32.82
#